data_ce00c7c0cf0d414b3e8271c8171c303a
#
_entry.id   ce00c7c0cf0d414b3e8271c8171c303a
#
_cell.length_a   1.000
_cell.length_b   1.000
_cell.length_c   1.000
_cell.angle_alpha   90.00
_cell.angle_beta   90.00
_cell.angle_gamma   90.00
#
_symmetry.space_group_name_H-M   'P 1'
#
loop_
_entity.id
_entity.type
_entity.pdbx_description
1 polymer ?
#
loop_
_entity_poly.entity_id
_entity_poly.type
_entity_poly.pdbx_seq_one_letter_code
_entity_poly.pdbx_strand_id
1 'polypeptide(L)'
;MLYPTEFDDLRPYTDAEIPAAMARIAASEWLPQLAAFVFPDKTPEAVAAHLLRLNTIEAFQREVMHTFNAQVIARSIDRFTCEGLQGLSPDTPYLFVSNHRDIVLDASLLQSALLDSGCPTAEITFGANLMCHPLVVDIGRSNRMFRVERAAGLREFYRLSLHLSRYLHHVIGERRRSVWIAQRNGRTKDGWDATDHGLLKMFVLGSQAPALKALAGLHIVPVAVSYEWEPCDLLKVRETAARQNGPYVKQPGEDLHSILTGIRQPKGHVHFHLAPPLTAEDYAPFARCSESEALKAVAALIDRRIAEHYHIMPTTYLAHDLLHAERRYADRYTDEVKALFEARMATLDTPDLRSLFLHLYARPLLRQRALLSSDAQ
;
A
#
# COMPACT_ATOMS: atom_id res chain seq x y z
N MET A 1 4.19 14.30 -21.69
CA MET A 1 2.84 14.39 -22.29
C MET A 1 1.87 14.88 -21.21
N LEU A 2 0.97 15.82 -21.50
CA LEU A 2 -0.03 16.31 -20.54
C LEU A 2 -1.12 15.24 -20.34
N TYR A 3 -1.82 15.28 -19.19
CA TYR A 3 -3.01 14.46 -19.00
C TYR A 3 -4.16 15.00 -19.87
N PRO A 4 -5.00 14.12 -20.46
CA PRO A 4 -6.30 14.54 -21.00
C PRO A 4 -7.16 15.18 -19.90
N THR A 5 -7.95 16.18 -20.28
CA THR A 5 -8.81 16.93 -19.35
C THR A 5 -9.86 16.05 -18.66
N GLU A 6 -10.23 14.92 -19.29
CA GLU A 6 -11.14 13.93 -18.66
C GLU A 6 -10.61 13.34 -17.36
N PHE A 7 -9.28 13.42 -17.07
CA PHE A 7 -8.64 12.90 -15.88
C PHE A 7 -8.26 13.98 -14.86
N ASP A 8 -8.67 15.24 -15.03
CA ASP A 8 -8.31 16.33 -14.10
C ASP A 8 -8.86 16.12 -12.68
N ASP A 9 -9.93 15.37 -12.53
CA ASP A 9 -10.53 14.98 -11.27
C ASP A 9 -9.71 13.91 -10.52
N LEU A 10 -8.97 13.06 -11.26
CA LEU A 10 -8.18 11.95 -10.70
C LEU A 10 -6.71 12.31 -10.52
N ARG A 11 -6.06 12.81 -11.56
CA ARG A 11 -4.62 12.88 -11.76
C ARG A 11 -3.84 13.58 -10.63
N PRO A 12 -2.54 13.23 -10.44
CA PRO A 12 -1.60 14.04 -9.67
C PRO A 12 -1.42 15.43 -10.29
N TYR A 13 -0.69 16.31 -9.61
CA TYR A 13 -0.23 17.55 -10.22
C TYR A 13 0.75 17.28 -11.37
N THR A 14 0.89 18.26 -12.24
CA THR A 14 1.98 18.37 -13.19
C THR A 14 3.08 19.27 -12.62
N ASP A 15 4.28 19.25 -13.21
CA ASP A 15 5.38 20.11 -12.73
C ASP A 15 4.98 21.61 -12.75
N ALA A 16 4.15 22.03 -13.71
CA ALA A 16 3.65 23.41 -13.76
C ALA A 16 2.79 23.83 -12.56
N GLU A 17 2.19 22.86 -11.86
CA GLU A 17 1.32 23.10 -10.69
C GLU A 17 2.11 23.06 -9.37
N ILE A 18 3.33 22.50 -9.36
CA ILE A 18 4.15 22.33 -8.16
C ILE A 18 4.49 23.66 -7.47
N PRO A 19 4.94 24.74 -8.15
CA PRO A 19 5.26 25.99 -7.46
C PRO A 19 4.08 26.55 -6.66
N ALA A 20 2.87 26.47 -7.20
CA ALA A 20 1.66 26.94 -6.51
C ALA A 20 1.30 26.03 -5.31
N ALA A 21 1.45 24.72 -5.44
CA ALA A 21 1.24 23.78 -4.33
C ALA A 21 2.27 24.01 -3.21
N MET A 22 3.55 24.17 -3.56
CA MET A 22 4.61 24.46 -2.58
C MET A 22 4.37 25.77 -1.83
N ALA A 23 3.88 26.80 -2.51
CA ALA A 23 3.52 28.06 -1.87
C ALA A 23 2.39 27.89 -0.82
N ARG A 24 1.37 27.08 -1.13
CA ARG A 24 0.29 26.76 -0.17
C ARG A 24 0.79 25.92 1.00
N ILE A 25 1.65 24.92 0.76
CA ILE A 25 2.24 24.11 1.83
C ILE A 25 3.11 24.99 2.74
N ALA A 26 3.95 25.85 2.15
CA ALA A 26 4.83 26.77 2.88
C ALA A 26 4.06 27.81 3.73
N ALA A 27 2.86 28.17 3.32
CA ALA A 27 1.99 29.10 4.06
C ALA A 27 1.03 28.38 5.05
N SER A 28 1.08 27.04 5.14
CA SER A 28 0.19 26.27 6.02
C SER A 28 0.52 26.48 7.49
N GLU A 29 -0.49 26.57 8.33
CA GLU A 29 -0.36 26.57 9.81
C GLU A 29 0.31 25.29 10.36
N TRP A 30 0.29 24.19 9.59
CA TRP A 30 0.92 22.91 9.95
C TRP A 30 2.40 22.83 9.57
N LEU A 31 2.93 23.85 8.87
CA LEU A 31 4.32 23.84 8.44
C LEU A 31 5.33 23.62 9.59
N PRO A 32 5.19 24.25 10.77
CA PRO A 32 6.13 24.05 11.87
C PRO A 32 6.20 22.57 12.31
N GLN A 33 5.05 21.89 12.43
CA GLN A 33 4.96 20.49 12.82
C GLN A 33 5.54 19.56 11.73
N LEU A 34 5.25 19.84 10.45
CA LEU A 34 5.81 19.10 9.32
C LEU A 34 7.33 19.29 9.25
N ALA A 35 7.80 20.53 9.39
CA ALA A 35 9.22 20.86 9.38
C ALA A 35 9.98 20.13 10.51
N ALA A 36 9.44 20.18 11.73
CA ALA A 36 10.05 19.50 12.88
C ALA A 36 10.14 17.98 12.71
N PHE A 37 9.22 17.39 11.95
CA PHE A 37 9.26 15.95 11.68
C PHE A 37 10.20 15.61 10.52
N VAL A 38 10.07 16.30 9.38
CA VAL A 38 10.78 15.97 8.13
C VAL A 38 12.22 16.50 8.15
N PHE A 39 12.44 17.70 8.70
CA PHE A 39 13.72 18.41 8.70
C PHE A 39 14.06 18.91 10.12
N PRO A 40 14.35 18.00 11.07
CA PRO A 40 14.52 18.36 12.48
C PRO A 40 15.63 19.39 12.73
N ASP A 41 16.60 19.49 11.82
CA ASP A 41 17.75 20.40 11.92
C ASP A 41 17.49 21.76 11.23
N LYS A 42 16.29 22.03 10.71
CA LYS A 42 15.94 23.27 10.00
C LYS A 42 14.82 24.02 10.71
N THR A 43 14.87 25.34 10.65
CA THR A 43 13.75 26.18 11.11
C THR A 43 12.58 26.08 10.12
N PRO A 44 11.34 26.35 10.55
CA PRO A 44 10.18 26.39 9.65
C PRO A 44 10.37 27.35 8.47
N GLU A 45 11.01 28.53 8.70
CA GLU A 45 11.29 29.52 7.67
C GLU A 45 12.29 28.99 6.62
N ALA A 46 13.31 28.26 7.07
CA ALA A 46 14.25 27.62 6.17
C ALA A 46 13.60 26.51 5.34
N VAL A 47 12.67 25.77 5.93
CA VAL A 47 11.87 24.75 5.22
C VAL A 47 10.91 25.41 4.24
N ALA A 48 10.21 26.50 4.62
CA ALA A 48 9.37 27.27 3.70
C ALA A 48 10.17 27.76 2.49
N ALA A 49 11.35 28.39 2.72
CA ALA A 49 12.23 28.86 1.66
C ALA A 49 12.75 27.70 0.77
N HIS A 50 12.95 26.52 1.34
CA HIS A 50 13.31 25.32 0.59
C HIS A 50 12.16 24.86 -0.31
N LEU A 51 10.93 24.73 0.22
CA LEU A 51 9.74 24.34 -0.55
C LEU A 51 9.49 25.29 -1.73
N LEU A 52 9.60 26.60 -1.52
CA LEU A 52 9.37 27.62 -2.58
C LEU A 52 10.35 27.52 -3.76
N ARG A 53 11.46 26.80 -3.64
CA ARG A 53 12.39 26.55 -4.75
C ARG A 53 12.06 25.31 -5.58
N LEU A 54 11.20 24.44 -5.05
CA LEU A 54 10.82 23.21 -5.75
C LEU A 54 9.84 23.51 -6.87
N ASN A 55 10.16 23.05 -8.07
CA ASN A 55 9.37 23.33 -9.28
C ASN A 55 9.03 22.06 -10.08
N THR A 56 9.39 20.88 -9.58
CA THR A 56 9.04 19.59 -10.19
C THR A 56 8.57 18.59 -9.14
N ILE A 57 7.75 17.65 -9.57
CA ILE A 57 7.31 16.51 -8.75
C ILE A 57 8.52 15.70 -8.27
N GLU A 58 9.49 15.49 -9.16
CA GLU A 58 10.68 14.70 -8.83
C GLU A 58 11.49 15.36 -7.70
N ALA A 59 11.68 16.68 -7.76
CA ALA A 59 12.35 17.43 -6.70
C ALA A 59 11.58 17.29 -5.37
N PHE A 60 10.26 17.44 -5.37
CA PHE A 60 9.45 17.24 -4.19
C PHE A 60 9.58 15.82 -3.63
N GLN A 61 9.55 14.81 -4.49
CA GLN A 61 9.69 13.42 -4.06
C GLN A 61 11.07 13.13 -3.48
N ARG A 62 12.15 13.61 -4.11
CA ARG A 62 13.53 13.39 -3.64
C ARG A 62 13.87 14.17 -2.38
N GLU A 63 13.48 15.43 -2.32
CA GLU A 63 13.95 16.35 -1.27
C GLU A 63 13.00 16.39 -0.06
N VAL A 64 11.72 16.06 -0.24
CA VAL A 64 10.72 16.11 0.84
C VAL A 64 10.24 14.71 1.22
N MET A 65 9.67 13.95 0.28
CA MET A 65 9.04 12.67 0.62
C MET A 65 10.06 11.59 0.95
N HIS A 66 11.19 11.54 0.24
CA HIS A 66 12.28 10.61 0.57
C HIS A 66 12.88 10.95 1.95
N THR A 67 13.06 12.25 2.26
CA THR A 67 13.49 12.70 3.60
C THR A 67 12.45 12.32 4.67
N PHE A 68 11.16 12.50 4.40
CA PHE A 68 10.08 12.04 5.29
C PHE A 68 10.20 10.53 5.57
N ASN A 69 10.36 9.72 4.54
CA ASN A 69 10.51 8.26 4.71
C ASN A 69 11.78 7.89 5.49
N ALA A 70 12.89 8.59 5.26
CA ALA A 70 14.12 8.41 6.03
C ALA A 70 13.89 8.69 7.53
N GLN A 71 13.12 9.74 7.87
CA GLN A 71 12.74 10.01 9.27
C GLN A 71 11.82 8.95 9.86
N VAL A 72 10.87 8.40 9.09
CA VAL A 72 10.01 7.29 9.53
C VAL A 72 10.85 6.05 9.80
N ILE A 73 11.75 5.70 8.87
CA ILE A 73 12.66 4.55 9.02
C ILE A 73 13.51 4.74 10.27
N ALA A 74 14.21 5.86 10.41
CA ALA A 74 15.10 6.11 11.53
C ALA A 74 14.43 6.08 12.91
N ARG A 75 13.13 6.42 12.99
CA ARG A 75 12.43 6.56 14.27
C ARG A 75 11.56 5.37 14.64
N SER A 76 11.19 4.53 13.69
CA SER A 76 10.16 3.52 13.92
C SER A 76 10.36 2.17 13.21
N ILE A 77 11.45 2.01 12.46
CA ILE A 77 11.78 0.78 11.72
C ILE A 77 13.22 0.40 12.06
N ASP A 78 13.41 -0.76 12.68
CA ASP A 78 14.75 -1.23 13.05
C ASP A 78 15.54 -1.71 11.84
N ARG A 79 14.85 -2.28 10.86
CA ARG A 79 15.42 -2.76 9.61
C ARG A 79 14.42 -2.61 8.47
N PHE A 80 14.81 -1.90 7.41
CA PHE A 80 14.06 -1.85 6.15
C PHE A 80 14.79 -2.62 5.07
N THR A 81 14.11 -3.54 4.39
CA THR A 81 14.65 -4.32 3.27
C THR A 81 13.66 -4.33 2.12
N CYS A 82 14.18 -4.24 0.90
CA CYS A 82 13.39 -4.32 -0.33
C CYS A 82 14.14 -5.19 -1.36
N GLU A 83 13.51 -6.26 -1.81
CA GLU A 83 14.05 -7.23 -2.76
C GLU A 83 13.25 -7.24 -4.07
N GLY A 84 13.83 -7.79 -5.14
CA GLY A 84 13.17 -7.93 -6.44
C GLY A 84 13.28 -6.72 -7.36
N LEU A 85 13.75 -5.55 -6.89
CA LEU A 85 13.92 -4.34 -7.69
C LEU A 85 14.87 -4.54 -8.88
N GLN A 86 15.91 -5.35 -8.71
CA GLN A 86 16.89 -5.69 -9.77
C GLN A 86 16.27 -6.45 -10.96
N GLY A 87 15.09 -7.03 -10.79
CA GLY A 87 14.33 -7.69 -11.85
C GLY A 87 13.47 -6.73 -12.69
N LEU A 88 13.47 -5.44 -12.37
CA LEU A 88 12.68 -4.44 -13.07
C LEU A 88 13.54 -3.65 -14.06
N SER A 89 12.96 -3.37 -15.24
CA SER A 89 13.56 -2.44 -16.20
C SER A 89 13.08 -1.01 -15.91
N PRO A 90 13.98 -0.01 -15.80
CA PRO A 90 13.59 1.39 -15.61
C PRO A 90 12.72 1.95 -16.76
N ASP A 91 12.85 1.36 -17.96
CA ASP A 91 12.14 1.80 -19.16
C ASP A 91 10.73 1.18 -19.30
N THR A 92 10.40 0.20 -18.45
CA THR A 92 9.10 -0.47 -18.48
C THR A 92 8.21 0.05 -17.37
N PRO A 93 7.01 0.57 -17.66
CA PRO A 93 6.04 0.92 -16.64
C PRO A 93 5.35 -0.33 -16.11
N TYR A 94 5.10 -0.38 -14.81
CA TYR A 94 4.51 -1.52 -14.13
C TYR A 94 3.26 -1.13 -13.34
N LEU A 95 2.32 -2.06 -13.22
CA LEU A 95 1.26 -2.01 -12.23
C LEU A 95 1.68 -2.82 -11.00
N PHE A 96 2.14 -2.14 -9.95
CA PHE A 96 2.45 -2.76 -8.66
C PHE A 96 1.16 -3.05 -7.90
N VAL A 97 0.84 -4.32 -7.70
CA VAL A 97 -0.33 -4.78 -6.95
C VAL A 97 0.15 -5.39 -5.64
N SER A 98 -0.15 -4.76 -4.50
CA SER A 98 0.37 -5.21 -3.21
C SER A 98 -0.73 -5.55 -2.21
N ASN A 99 -0.43 -6.43 -1.27
CA ASN A 99 -1.17 -6.47 -0.02
C ASN A 99 -1.04 -5.11 0.70
N HIS A 100 -2.01 -4.75 1.53
CA HIS A 100 -2.11 -3.39 2.07
C HIS A 100 -2.25 -3.40 3.60
N ARG A 101 -1.21 -2.92 4.28
CA ARG A 101 -1.05 -2.92 5.73
C ARG A 101 -1.16 -1.55 6.36
N ASP A 102 -0.57 -0.52 5.73
CA ASP A 102 -0.58 0.86 6.24
C ASP A 102 -1.16 1.84 5.21
N ILE A 103 -1.85 2.90 5.67
CA ILE A 103 -2.50 3.88 4.78
C ILE A 103 -1.50 4.60 3.88
N VAL A 104 -0.33 4.93 4.42
CA VAL A 104 0.67 5.78 3.76
C VAL A 104 1.93 5.01 3.44
N LEU A 105 2.41 4.19 4.39
CA LEU A 105 3.78 3.68 4.35
C LEU A 105 4.00 2.61 3.28
N ASP A 106 3.01 1.77 2.95
CA ASP A 106 3.19 0.72 1.93
C ASP A 106 3.61 1.33 0.59
N ALA A 107 2.87 2.33 0.12
CA ALA A 107 3.21 3.01 -1.12
C ALA A 107 4.42 3.94 -0.96
N SER A 108 4.51 4.67 0.15
CA SER A 108 5.55 5.69 0.36
C SER A 108 6.95 5.08 0.48
N LEU A 109 7.10 3.98 1.22
CA LEU A 109 8.37 3.26 1.33
C LEU A 109 8.78 2.58 0.02
N LEU A 110 7.80 2.08 -0.76
CA LEU A 110 8.09 1.59 -2.11
C LEU A 110 8.64 2.70 -3.02
N GLN A 111 8.09 3.92 -2.94
CA GLN A 111 8.64 5.05 -3.72
C GLN A 111 10.09 5.34 -3.36
N SER A 112 10.44 5.31 -2.06
CA SER A 112 11.84 5.50 -1.65
C SER A 112 12.74 4.39 -2.19
N ALA A 113 12.31 3.12 -2.11
CA ALA A 113 13.06 1.99 -2.64
C ALA A 113 13.26 2.08 -4.17
N LEU A 114 12.26 2.54 -4.92
CA LEU A 114 12.37 2.80 -6.35
C LEU A 114 13.37 3.93 -6.63
N LEU A 115 13.31 5.05 -5.90
CA LEU A 115 14.26 6.15 -6.04
C LEU A 115 15.70 5.73 -5.75
N ASP A 116 15.92 4.95 -4.69
CA ASP A 116 17.23 4.48 -4.27
C ASP A 116 17.83 3.48 -5.28
N SER A 117 16.98 2.73 -5.99
CA SER A 117 17.41 1.82 -7.07
C SER A 117 17.59 2.49 -8.44
N GLY A 118 17.32 3.80 -8.54
CA GLY A 118 17.37 4.54 -9.81
C GLY A 118 16.15 4.32 -10.71
N CYS A 119 15.12 3.63 -10.22
CA CYS A 119 13.87 3.43 -10.96
C CYS A 119 12.95 4.65 -10.86
N PRO A 120 12.15 4.94 -11.92
CA PRO A 120 11.12 5.96 -11.83
C PRO A 120 10.07 5.63 -10.77
N THR A 121 9.61 6.65 -10.03
CA THR A 121 8.52 6.50 -9.06
C THR A 121 7.18 6.22 -9.73
N ALA A 122 6.29 5.53 -9.02
CA ALA A 122 4.95 5.20 -9.47
C ALA A 122 3.93 6.31 -9.12
N GLU A 123 2.82 6.35 -9.84
CA GLU A 123 1.61 7.02 -9.36
C GLU A 123 0.92 6.15 -8.31
N ILE A 124 0.34 6.77 -7.28
CA ILE A 124 -0.18 6.05 -6.10
C ILE A 124 -1.69 6.25 -5.99
N THR A 125 -2.43 5.16 -5.83
CA THR A 125 -3.85 5.26 -5.48
C THR A 125 -4.06 5.85 -4.10
N PHE A 126 -4.92 6.85 -3.98
CA PHE A 126 -5.27 7.47 -2.71
C PHE A 126 -6.77 7.69 -2.58
N GLY A 127 -7.36 7.17 -1.51
CA GLY A 127 -8.82 7.25 -1.31
C GLY A 127 -9.30 8.69 -1.15
N ALA A 128 -10.38 9.05 -1.84
CA ALA A 128 -10.96 10.39 -1.79
C ALA A 128 -11.33 10.84 -0.37
N ASN A 129 -11.71 9.90 0.50
CA ASN A 129 -11.98 10.17 1.92
C ASN A 129 -10.76 10.67 2.71
N LEU A 130 -9.56 10.45 2.22
CA LEU A 130 -8.31 10.91 2.84
C LEU A 130 -7.88 12.28 2.30
N MET A 131 -8.35 12.67 1.11
CA MET A 131 -8.10 13.96 0.47
C MET A 131 -9.10 15.04 0.91
N CYS A 132 -9.44 15.10 2.20
CA CYS A 132 -10.44 16.03 2.74
C CYS A 132 -9.85 17.39 3.18
N HIS A 133 -8.54 17.49 3.36
CA HIS A 133 -7.86 18.71 3.80
C HIS A 133 -6.96 19.24 2.68
N PRO A 134 -6.97 20.56 2.36
CA PRO A 134 -6.16 21.13 1.26
C PRO A 134 -4.67 20.78 1.32
N LEU A 135 -4.07 20.80 2.51
CA LEU A 135 -2.67 20.41 2.71
C LEU A 135 -2.41 18.95 2.29
N VAL A 136 -3.32 18.03 2.67
CA VAL A 136 -3.20 16.60 2.29
C VAL A 136 -3.35 16.43 0.79
N VAL A 137 -4.21 17.21 0.15
CA VAL A 137 -4.36 17.23 -1.32
C VAL A 137 -3.08 17.73 -1.98
N ASP A 138 -2.51 18.84 -1.50
CA ASP A 138 -1.28 19.40 -2.07
C ASP A 138 -0.09 18.45 -1.91
N ILE A 139 0.12 17.89 -0.73
CA ILE A 139 1.18 16.90 -0.50
C ILE A 139 0.93 15.65 -1.36
N GLY A 140 -0.28 15.11 -1.35
CA GLY A 140 -0.63 13.90 -2.08
C GLY A 140 -0.44 14.05 -3.59
N ARG A 141 -1.05 15.08 -4.20
CA ARG A 141 -0.92 15.31 -5.64
C ARG A 141 0.50 15.66 -6.07
N SER A 142 1.27 16.35 -5.22
CA SER A 142 2.70 16.59 -5.45
C SER A 142 3.54 15.32 -5.35
N ASN A 143 3.08 14.31 -4.59
CA ASN A 143 3.72 12.99 -4.46
C ASN A 143 3.15 11.95 -5.44
N ARG A 144 2.64 12.37 -6.61
CA ARG A 144 2.03 11.49 -7.61
C ARG A 144 0.84 10.68 -7.12
N MET A 145 0.14 11.13 -6.08
CA MET A 145 -1.09 10.47 -5.66
C MET A 145 -2.25 10.89 -6.54
N PHE A 146 -3.02 9.91 -7.04
CA PHE A 146 -4.26 10.13 -7.76
C PHE A 146 -5.46 9.65 -6.95
N ARG A 147 -6.57 10.34 -7.12
CA ARG A 147 -7.77 10.20 -6.31
C ARG A 147 -8.61 9.01 -6.75
N VAL A 148 -9.03 8.17 -5.80
CA VAL A 148 -9.97 7.07 -6.03
C VAL A 148 -11.23 7.30 -5.23
N GLU A 149 -12.35 7.46 -5.94
CA GLU A 149 -13.67 7.65 -5.34
C GLU A 149 -14.28 6.35 -4.85
N ARG A 150 -15.15 6.47 -3.85
CA ARG A 150 -16.00 5.38 -3.38
C ARG A 150 -17.41 5.59 -3.90
N ALA A 151 -17.96 4.58 -4.57
CA ALA A 151 -19.30 4.64 -5.12
C ALA A 151 -20.37 4.44 -4.03
N ALA A 152 -21.47 5.18 -4.16
CA ALA A 152 -22.65 5.03 -3.32
C ALA A 152 -23.64 3.97 -3.86
N GLY A 153 -23.45 3.47 -5.11
CA GLY A 153 -24.32 2.48 -5.74
C GLY A 153 -23.72 1.84 -7.00
N LEU A 154 -24.37 0.81 -7.53
CA LEU A 154 -23.84 -0.03 -8.62
C LEU A 154 -23.55 0.76 -9.91
N ARG A 155 -24.45 1.69 -10.30
CA ARG A 155 -24.26 2.48 -11.52
C ARG A 155 -23.07 3.43 -11.41
N GLU A 156 -22.94 4.06 -10.26
CA GLU A 156 -21.81 4.94 -9.98
C GLU A 156 -20.51 4.14 -9.87
N PHE A 157 -20.54 2.99 -9.20
CA PHE A 157 -19.41 2.06 -9.13
C PHE A 157 -18.90 1.68 -10.52
N TYR A 158 -19.80 1.32 -11.45
CA TYR A 158 -19.42 0.99 -12.83
C TYR A 158 -18.76 2.19 -13.53
N ARG A 159 -19.37 3.39 -13.44
CA ARG A 159 -18.84 4.61 -14.05
C ARG A 159 -17.44 4.96 -13.54
N LEU A 160 -17.25 4.94 -12.21
CA LEU A 160 -15.97 5.23 -11.56
C LEU A 160 -14.91 4.17 -11.89
N SER A 161 -15.31 2.89 -11.92
CA SER A 161 -14.41 1.79 -12.29
C SER A 161 -13.96 1.90 -13.74
N LEU A 162 -14.86 2.25 -14.67
CA LEU A 162 -14.52 2.47 -16.07
C LEU A 162 -13.55 3.66 -16.23
N HIS A 163 -13.82 4.76 -15.53
CA HIS A 163 -12.97 5.95 -15.57
C HIS A 163 -11.57 5.66 -15.02
N LEU A 164 -11.49 4.99 -13.87
CA LEU A 164 -10.22 4.56 -13.28
C LEU A 164 -9.47 3.58 -14.20
N SER A 165 -10.17 2.63 -14.81
CA SER A 165 -9.56 1.69 -15.75
C SER A 165 -8.91 2.41 -16.95
N ARG A 166 -9.63 3.35 -17.57
CA ARG A 166 -9.08 4.18 -18.67
C ARG A 166 -7.85 4.97 -18.23
N TYR A 167 -7.92 5.54 -17.02
CA TYR A 167 -6.79 6.25 -16.44
C TYR A 167 -5.55 5.34 -16.30
N LEU A 168 -5.70 4.13 -15.74
CA LEU A 168 -4.60 3.18 -15.59
C LEU A 168 -3.96 2.81 -16.93
N HIS A 169 -4.78 2.51 -17.96
CA HIS A 169 -4.27 2.21 -19.30
C HIS A 169 -3.57 3.41 -19.93
N HIS A 170 -4.09 4.63 -19.73
CA HIS A 170 -3.43 5.86 -20.20
C HIS A 170 -2.08 6.07 -19.48
N VAL A 171 -2.02 5.94 -18.16
CA VAL A 171 -0.79 6.17 -17.39
C VAL A 171 0.29 5.16 -17.77
N ILE A 172 -0.03 3.88 -17.83
CA ILE A 172 0.93 2.82 -18.14
C ILE A 172 1.28 2.83 -19.64
N GLY A 173 0.28 2.85 -20.51
CA GLY A 173 0.48 2.70 -21.96
C GLY A 173 1.06 3.94 -22.63
N GLU A 174 0.50 5.12 -22.34
CA GLU A 174 0.82 6.36 -23.06
C GLU A 174 1.82 7.24 -22.30
N ARG A 175 1.61 7.44 -20.98
CA ARG A 175 2.51 8.25 -20.17
C ARG A 175 3.79 7.50 -19.78
N ARG A 176 3.82 6.20 -19.96
CA ARG A 176 4.95 5.32 -19.64
C ARG A 176 5.36 5.46 -18.18
N ARG A 177 4.38 5.44 -17.26
CA ARG A 177 4.61 5.56 -15.83
C ARG A 177 3.99 4.40 -15.06
N SER A 178 4.71 3.91 -14.06
CA SER A 178 4.22 2.86 -13.17
C SER A 178 3.10 3.36 -12.26
N VAL A 179 2.27 2.46 -11.79
CA VAL A 179 1.18 2.72 -10.84
C VAL A 179 1.27 1.73 -9.68
N TRP A 180 1.04 2.21 -8.45
CA TRP A 180 0.81 1.36 -7.29
C TRP A 180 -0.68 1.33 -6.91
N ILE A 181 -1.18 0.14 -6.67
CA ILE A 181 -2.54 -0.10 -6.20
C ILE A 181 -2.58 -1.24 -5.19
N ALA A 182 -3.42 -1.10 -4.16
CA ALA A 182 -3.68 -2.19 -3.22
C ALA A 182 -4.49 -3.32 -3.89
N GLN A 183 -4.20 -4.58 -3.54
CA GLN A 183 -4.90 -5.76 -4.08
C GLN A 183 -6.39 -5.83 -3.72
N ARG A 184 -6.85 -5.00 -2.79
CA ARG A 184 -8.24 -4.91 -2.32
C ARG A 184 -8.57 -3.50 -1.81
N ASN A 185 -9.86 -3.24 -1.68
CA ASN A 185 -10.30 -1.98 -1.07
C ASN A 185 -9.97 -1.94 0.44
N GLY A 186 -9.14 -0.99 0.83
CA GLY A 186 -8.73 -0.74 2.20
C GLY A 186 -7.69 -1.75 2.74
N ARG A 187 -7.08 -1.37 3.86
CA ARG A 187 -6.07 -2.18 4.55
C ARG A 187 -6.68 -3.48 5.09
N THR A 188 -5.89 -4.55 5.12
CA THR A 188 -6.25 -5.73 5.91
C THR A 188 -6.31 -5.39 7.40
N LYS A 189 -7.30 -5.93 8.09
CA LYS A 189 -7.52 -5.67 9.52
C LYS A 189 -7.53 -6.95 10.35
N ASP A 190 -7.54 -8.05 9.66
CA ASP A 190 -7.60 -9.39 10.23
C ASP A 190 -6.41 -10.28 9.81
N GLY A 191 -5.45 -9.76 9.06
CA GLY A 191 -4.30 -10.49 8.57
C GLY A 191 -4.55 -11.38 7.34
N TRP A 192 -5.80 -11.42 6.82
CA TRP A 192 -6.15 -12.22 5.66
C TRP A 192 -6.07 -11.41 4.38
N ASP A 193 -4.95 -11.52 3.69
CA ASP A 193 -4.72 -10.84 2.41
C ASP A 193 -5.26 -11.68 1.24
N ALA A 194 -6.12 -11.08 0.42
CA ALA A 194 -6.67 -11.70 -0.78
C ALA A 194 -6.96 -10.63 -1.83
N THR A 195 -6.61 -10.93 -3.07
CA THR A 195 -6.87 -10.06 -4.22
C THR A 195 -8.36 -10.01 -4.52
N ASP A 196 -8.92 -8.80 -4.55
CA ASP A 196 -10.32 -8.59 -4.91
C ASP A 196 -10.49 -8.82 -6.42
N HIS A 197 -11.29 -9.80 -6.75
CA HIS A 197 -11.61 -10.10 -8.14
C HIS A 197 -12.38 -8.97 -8.86
N GLY A 198 -13.08 -8.09 -8.12
CA GLY A 198 -13.64 -6.85 -8.64
C GLY A 198 -12.56 -5.88 -9.13
N LEU A 199 -11.37 -5.91 -8.49
CA LEU A 199 -10.20 -5.13 -8.92
C LEU A 199 -9.73 -5.57 -10.32
N LEU A 200 -9.63 -6.89 -10.58
CA LEU A 200 -9.23 -7.43 -11.88
C LEU A 200 -10.26 -7.06 -12.97
N LYS A 201 -11.55 -7.10 -12.65
CA LYS A 201 -12.60 -6.62 -13.56
C LYS A 201 -12.41 -5.14 -13.89
N MET A 202 -12.11 -4.32 -12.90
CA MET A 202 -11.84 -2.90 -13.09
C MET A 202 -10.61 -2.70 -13.99
N PHE A 203 -9.53 -3.47 -13.83
CA PHE A 203 -8.33 -3.34 -14.67
C PHE A 203 -8.62 -3.52 -16.17
N VAL A 204 -9.56 -4.38 -16.55
CA VAL A 204 -9.86 -4.67 -17.96
C VAL A 204 -11.01 -3.84 -18.53
N LEU A 205 -11.83 -3.23 -17.70
CA LEU A 205 -13.09 -2.60 -18.09
C LEU A 205 -12.94 -1.48 -19.13
N GLY A 206 -11.88 -0.70 -19.07
CA GLY A 206 -11.57 0.42 -19.97
C GLY A 206 -10.79 0.04 -21.23
N SER A 207 -10.39 -1.23 -21.36
CA SER A 207 -9.61 -1.72 -22.50
C SER A 207 -10.51 -2.21 -23.64
N GLN A 208 -10.06 -2.00 -24.88
CA GLN A 208 -10.67 -2.61 -26.07
C GLN A 208 -10.13 -4.03 -26.37
N ALA A 209 -9.07 -4.45 -25.68
CA ALA A 209 -8.46 -5.75 -25.86
C ALA A 209 -9.18 -6.84 -25.04
N PRO A 210 -9.10 -8.12 -25.42
CA PRO A 210 -9.52 -9.23 -24.56
C PRO A 210 -8.87 -9.16 -23.17
N ALA A 211 -9.57 -9.60 -22.13
CA ALA A 211 -9.20 -9.38 -20.73
C ALA A 211 -7.74 -9.78 -20.40
N LEU A 212 -7.29 -10.97 -20.78
CA LEU A 212 -5.91 -11.41 -20.51
C LEU A 212 -4.86 -10.56 -21.25
N LYS A 213 -5.18 -10.08 -22.47
CA LYS A 213 -4.30 -9.18 -23.22
C LYS A 213 -4.25 -7.79 -22.58
N ALA A 214 -5.39 -7.31 -22.06
CA ALA A 214 -5.46 -6.05 -21.30
C ALA A 214 -4.60 -6.12 -20.04
N LEU A 215 -4.70 -7.23 -19.26
CA LEU A 215 -3.87 -7.45 -18.06
C LEU A 215 -2.38 -7.56 -18.41
N ALA A 216 -2.02 -8.28 -19.47
CA ALA A 216 -0.63 -8.39 -19.92
C ALA A 216 -0.03 -7.01 -20.26
N GLY A 217 -0.83 -6.10 -20.86
CA GLY A 217 -0.39 -4.74 -21.17
C GLY A 217 -0.17 -3.84 -19.95
N LEU A 218 -0.62 -4.25 -18.75
CA LEU A 218 -0.39 -3.53 -17.51
C LEU A 218 0.92 -3.93 -16.81
N HIS A 219 1.62 -4.95 -17.26
CA HIS A 219 2.87 -5.45 -16.67
C HIS A 219 2.77 -5.62 -15.14
N ILE A 220 1.80 -6.42 -14.67
CA ILE A 220 1.51 -6.55 -13.25
C ILE A 220 2.70 -7.13 -12.50
N VAL A 221 3.12 -6.44 -11.44
CA VAL A 221 4.14 -6.88 -10.48
C VAL A 221 3.45 -7.09 -9.13
N PRO A 222 3.26 -8.33 -8.66
CA PRO A 222 2.80 -8.59 -7.30
C PRO A 222 3.87 -8.13 -6.29
N VAL A 223 3.44 -7.42 -5.24
CA VAL A 223 4.34 -6.90 -4.20
C VAL A 223 3.90 -7.42 -2.84
N ALA A 224 4.80 -8.13 -2.17
CA ALA A 224 4.60 -8.58 -0.80
C ALA A 224 5.15 -7.54 0.17
N VAL A 225 4.31 -7.09 1.11
CA VAL A 225 4.64 -6.14 2.17
C VAL A 225 4.47 -6.81 3.52
N SER A 226 5.55 -6.94 4.27
CA SER A 226 5.60 -7.63 5.57
C SER A 226 6.11 -6.67 6.64
N TYR A 227 5.40 -6.64 7.77
CA TYR A 227 5.78 -5.88 8.97
C TYR A 227 5.95 -6.83 10.14
N GLU A 228 7.01 -6.67 10.93
CA GLU A 228 7.19 -7.43 12.16
C GLU A 228 6.15 -7.02 13.21
N TRP A 229 5.96 -5.72 13.40
CA TRP A 229 4.86 -5.16 14.17
C TRP A 229 3.84 -4.55 13.22
N GLU A 230 2.67 -5.16 13.16
CA GLU A 230 1.58 -4.76 12.26
C GLU A 230 1.18 -3.30 12.50
N PRO A 231 1.21 -2.42 11.48
CA PRO A 231 0.82 -1.03 11.66
C PRO A 231 -0.62 -0.89 12.16
N CYS A 232 -0.83 -0.08 13.20
CA CYS A 232 -2.14 0.15 13.81
C CYS A 232 -2.83 -1.13 14.32
N ASP A 233 -2.10 -2.14 14.74
CA ASP A 233 -2.63 -3.44 15.16
C ASP A 233 -3.77 -3.34 16.18
N LEU A 234 -3.57 -2.60 17.28
CA LEU A 234 -4.59 -2.41 18.31
C LEU A 234 -5.85 -1.69 17.77
N LEU A 235 -5.67 -0.72 16.87
CA LEU A 235 -6.78 -0.02 16.20
C LEU A 235 -7.53 -0.96 15.25
N LYS A 236 -6.81 -1.78 14.49
CA LYS A 236 -7.37 -2.78 13.58
C LYS A 236 -8.19 -3.83 14.32
N VAL A 237 -7.68 -4.32 15.45
CA VAL A 237 -8.37 -5.29 16.30
C VAL A 237 -9.66 -4.71 16.85
N ARG A 238 -9.64 -3.49 17.39
CA ARG A 238 -10.84 -2.81 17.91
C ARG A 238 -11.87 -2.53 16.81
N GLU A 239 -11.43 -2.10 15.61
CA GLU A 239 -12.32 -1.92 14.46
C GLU A 239 -12.91 -3.25 14.00
N THR A 240 -12.13 -4.33 13.97
CA THR A 240 -12.61 -5.67 13.61
C THR A 240 -13.68 -6.16 14.58
N ALA A 241 -13.45 -6.02 15.88
CA ALA A 241 -14.42 -6.36 16.90
C ALA A 241 -15.72 -5.53 16.79
N ALA A 242 -15.59 -4.22 16.54
CA ALA A 242 -16.75 -3.36 16.34
C ALA A 242 -17.59 -3.77 15.13
N ARG A 243 -16.95 -4.20 14.04
CA ARG A 243 -17.62 -4.70 12.81
C ARG A 243 -18.36 -6.02 13.02
N GLN A 244 -17.89 -6.87 13.91
CA GLN A 244 -18.56 -8.12 14.25
C GLN A 244 -19.87 -7.87 15.04
N ASN A 245 -19.92 -6.75 15.78
CA ASN A 245 -21.08 -6.36 16.59
C ASN A 245 -22.12 -5.49 15.84
N GLY A 246 -21.88 -5.17 14.56
CA GLY A 246 -22.81 -4.39 13.74
C GLY A 246 -22.13 -3.51 12.68
N PRO A 247 -22.91 -2.66 11.99
CA PRO A 247 -22.37 -1.73 11.01
C PRO A 247 -21.40 -0.73 11.67
N TYR A 248 -20.17 -0.72 11.20
CA TYR A 248 -19.16 0.20 11.70
C TYR A 248 -19.14 1.49 10.87
N VAL A 249 -19.33 2.63 11.53
CA VAL A 249 -19.19 3.96 10.94
C VAL A 249 -17.96 4.63 11.52
N LYS A 250 -17.02 4.99 10.66
CA LYS A 250 -15.80 5.70 11.10
C LYS A 250 -16.13 7.05 11.70
N GLN A 251 -15.46 7.36 12.80
CA GLN A 251 -15.57 8.66 13.45
C GLN A 251 -14.73 9.72 12.71
N PRO A 252 -15.13 11.01 12.79
CA PRO A 252 -14.29 12.09 12.28
C PRO A 252 -12.87 12.05 12.86
N GLY A 253 -11.85 12.17 12.02
CA GLY A 253 -10.45 12.14 12.43
C GLY A 253 -9.83 10.74 12.62
N GLU A 254 -10.60 9.67 12.54
CA GLU A 254 -10.11 8.30 12.74
C GLU A 254 -9.04 7.88 11.71
N ASP A 255 -9.22 8.29 10.44
CA ASP A 255 -8.22 8.03 9.41
C ASP A 255 -6.91 8.79 9.69
N LEU A 256 -6.99 10.06 10.12
CA LEU A 256 -5.82 10.84 10.53
C LEU A 256 -5.11 10.22 11.74
N HIS A 257 -5.89 9.80 12.75
CA HIS A 257 -5.34 9.08 13.90
C HIS A 257 -4.62 7.80 13.49
N SER A 258 -5.19 7.03 12.57
CA SER A 258 -4.55 5.83 12.01
C SER A 258 -3.27 6.16 11.25
N ILE A 259 -3.23 7.23 10.44
CA ILE A 259 -2.04 7.68 9.72
C ILE A 259 -0.93 8.03 10.72
N LEU A 260 -1.22 8.87 11.72
CA LEU A 260 -0.23 9.28 12.71
C LEU A 260 0.27 8.12 13.57
N THR A 261 -0.61 7.18 13.91
CA THR A 261 -0.22 5.95 14.63
C THR A 261 0.68 5.08 13.79
N GLY A 262 0.33 4.84 12.51
CA GLY A 262 1.15 4.08 11.57
C GLY A 262 2.54 4.67 11.39
N ILE A 263 2.66 6.00 11.27
CA ILE A 263 3.95 6.69 11.14
C ILE A 263 4.82 6.52 12.39
N ARG A 264 4.24 6.65 13.60
CA ARG A 264 4.98 6.73 14.88
C ARG A 264 5.24 5.39 15.55
N GLN A 265 4.34 4.42 15.37
CA GLN A 265 4.43 3.12 16.02
C GLN A 265 5.71 2.38 15.60
N PRO A 266 6.46 1.78 16.54
CA PRO A 266 7.56 0.87 16.21
C PRO A 266 7.07 -0.28 15.31
N LYS A 267 7.87 -0.61 14.28
CA LYS A 267 7.52 -1.61 13.27
C LYS A 267 8.49 -2.78 13.20
N GLY A 268 9.63 -2.68 13.91
CA GLY A 268 10.67 -3.70 13.86
C GLY A 268 11.25 -3.84 12.44
N HIS A 269 11.32 -5.06 11.95
CA HIS A 269 11.70 -5.32 10.56
C HIS A 269 10.52 -5.07 9.62
N VAL A 270 10.74 -4.29 8.58
CA VAL A 270 9.82 -4.09 7.45
C VAL A 270 10.47 -4.61 6.19
N HIS A 271 9.80 -5.55 5.50
CA HIS A 271 10.32 -6.19 4.30
C HIS A 271 9.34 -6.05 3.14
N PHE A 272 9.86 -5.58 2.01
CA PHE A 272 9.15 -5.53 0.73
C PHE A 272 9.82 -6.50 -0.24
N HIS A 273 8.99 -7.22 -0.99
CA HIS A 273 9.48 -8.05 -2.10
C HIS A 273 8.62 -7.83 -3.35
N LEU A 274 9.27 -7.40 -4.42
CA LEU A 274 8.65 -7.28 -5.73
C LEU A 274 8.86 -8.60 -6.48
N ALA A 275 7.77 -9.35 -6.68
CA ALA A 275 7.82 -10.57 -7.48
C ALA A 275 8.13 -10.23 -8.95
N PRO A 276 8.64 -11.19 -9.74
CA PRO A 276 8.78 -11.00 -11.18
C PRO A 276 7.46 -10.54 -11.82
N PRO A 277 7.52 -9.62 -12.82
CA PRO A 277 6.33 -9.21 -13.57
C PRO A 277 5.61 -10.42 -14.16
N LEU A 278 4.27 -10.42 -14.14
CA LEU A 278 3.49 -11.47 -14.79
C LEU A 278 3.70 -11.41 -16.31
N THR A 279 4.00 -12.54 -16.91
CA THR A 279 4.32 -12.70 -18.34
C THR A 279 3.18 -13.33 -19.13
N ALA A 280 3.32 -13.38 -20.45
CA ALA A 280 2.36 -14.08 -21.30
C ALA A 280 2.24 -15.58 -20.94
N GLU A 281 3.32 -16.19 -20.45
CA GLU A 281 3.35 -17.58 -20.02
C GLU A 281 2.51 -17.81 -18.76
N ASP A 282 2.51 -16.85 -17.83
CA ASP A 282 1.65 -16.89 -16.63
C ASP A 282 0.16 -16.82 -16.98
N TYR A 283 -0.22 -16.16 -18.06
CA TYR A 283 -1.61 -16.06 -18.52
C TYR A 283 -2.07 -17.22 -19.43
N ALA A 284 -1.13 -17.92 -20.08
CA ALA A 284 -1.42 -18.98 -21.06
C ALA A 284 -2.35 -20.10 -20.54
N PRO A 285 -2.24 -20.58 -19.28
CA PRO A 285 -3.14 -21.59 -18.75
C PRO A 285 -4.62 -21.16 -18.73
N PHE A 286 -4.88 -19.86 -18.70
CA PHE A 286 -6.24 -19.29 -18.57
C PHE A 286 -6.87 -18.90 -19.92
N ALA A 287 -6.15 -19.09 -21.04
CA ALA A 287 -6.58 -18.63 -22.36
C ALA A 287 -7.88 -19.29 -22.87
N ARG A 288 -8.24 -20.47 -22.33
CA ARG A 288 -9.46 -21.19 -22.69
C ARG A 288 -10.61 -21.04 -21.67
N CYS A 289 -10.37 -20.32 -20.57
CA CYS A 289 -11.39 -20.06 -19.56
C CYS A 289 -12.36 -18.97 -20.04
N SER A 290 -13.54 -18.94 -19.46
CA SER A 290 -14.40 -17.75 -19.57
C SER A 290 -13.68 -16.54 -18.95
N GLU A 291 -14.03 -15.32 -19.35
CA GLU A 291 -13.43 -14.11 -18.80
C GLU A 291 -13.49 -14.07 -17.27
N SER A 292 -14.65 -14.42 -16.70
CA SER A 292 -14.82 -14.43 -15.24
C SER A 292 -13.91 -15.43 -14.54
N GLU A 293 -13.73 -16.63 -15.10
CA GLU A 293 -12.83 -17.66 -14.57
C GLU A 293 -11.37 -17.24 -14.71
N ALA A 294 -11.00 -16.69 -15.88
CA ALA A 294 -9.65 -16.18 -16.12
C ALA A 294 -9.26 -15.06 -15.13
N LEU A 295 -10.14 -14.09 -14.87
CA LEU A 295 -9.90 -13.03 -13.90
C LEU A 295 -9.75 -13.55 -12.47
N LYS A 296 -10.56 -14.56 -12.09
CA LYS A 296 -10.41 -15.23 -10.78
C LYS A 296 -9.08 -15.97 -10.67
N ALA A 297 -8.67 -16.65 -11.73
CA ALA A 297 -7.40 -17.38 -11.78
C ALA A 297 -6.20 -16.43 -11.69
N VAL A 298 -6.26 -15.28 -12.37
CA VAL A 298 -5.20 -14.25 -12.26
C VAL A 298 -5.18 -13.63 -10.86
N ALA A 299 -6.32 -13.40 -10.21
CA ALA A 299 -6.35 -12.94 -8.81
C ALA A 299 -5.67 -13.96 -7.88
N ALA A 300 -5.97 -15.26 -8.05
CA ALA A 300 -5.32 -16.33 -7.29
C ALA A 300 -3.81 -16.43 -7.59
N LEU A 301 -3.39 -16.19 -8.83
CA LEU A 301 -1.98 -16.12 -9.21
C LEU A 301 -1.25 -14.96 -8.51
N ILE A 302 -1.86 -13.77 -8.45
CA ILE A 302 -1.31 -12.62 -7.71
C ILE A 302 -1.18 -12.97 -6.21
N ASP A 303 -2.21 -13.55 -5.61
CA ASP A 303 -2.18 -13.99 -4.21
C ASP A 303 -1.06 -14.99 -3.95
N ARG A 304 -0.87 -15.94 -4.84
CA ARG A 304 0.19 -16.93 -4.75
C ARG A 304 1.57 -16.27 -4.85
N ARG A 305 1.80 -15.37 -5.81
CA ARG A 305 3.07 -14.64 -5.95
C ARG A 305 3.37 -13.78 -4.72
N ILE A 306 2.36 -13.12 -4.15
CA ILE A 306 2.52 -12.40 -2.88
C ILE A 306 2.87 -13.36 -1.74
N ALA A 307 2.20 -14.50 -1.64
CA ALA A 307 2.46 -15.50 -0.60
C ALA A 307 3.86 -16.13 -0.72
N GLU A 308 4.34 -16.44 -1.92
CA GLU A 308 5.68 -16.98 -2.19
C GLU A 308 6.78 -16.07 -1.65
N HIS A 309 6.55 -14.77 -1.71
CA HIS A 309 7.52 -13.74 -1.34
C HIS A 309 7.23 -13.03 -0.02
N TYR A 310 6.12 -13.40 0.66
CA TYR A 310 5.80 -12.80 1.94
C TYR A 310 6.79 -13.27 3.02
N HIS A 311 7.51 -12.33 3.64
CA HIS A 311 8.45 -12.63 4.70
C HIS A 311 7.72 -12.86 6.03
N ILE A 312 7.77 -14.09 6.54
CA ILE A 312 7.15 -14.43 7.82
C ILE A 312 8.04 -13.95 8.97
N MET A 313 7.51 -13.05 9.77
CA MET A 313 8.20 -12.40 10.88
C MET A 313 8.16 -13.22 12.18
N PRO A 314 9.10 -13.01 13.11
CA PRO A 314 9.09 -13.67 14.43
C PRO A 314 7.76 -13.54 15.17
N THR A 315 7.14 -12.37 15.16
CA THR A 315 5.82 -12.11 15.75
C THR A 315 4.71 -12.96 15.16
N THR A 316 4.79 -13.28 13.87
CA THR A 316 3.83 -14.13 13.14
C THR A 316 3.93 -15.58 13.61
N TYR A 317 5.15 -16.11 13.76
CA TYR A 317 5.39 -17.46 14.28
C TYR A 317 4.94 -17.57 15.74
N LEU A 318 5.27 -16.58 16.57
CA LEU A 318 4.84 -16.51 17.97
C LEU A 318 3.30 -16.47 18.08
N ALA A 319 2.65 -15.63 17.29
CA ALA A 319 1.19 -15.54 17.30
C ALA A 319 0.53 -16.87 16.92
N HIS A 320 1.11 -17.60 15.96
CA HIS A 320 0.64 -18.95 15.60
C HIS A 320 0.75 -19.91 16.77
N ASP A 321 1.91 -19.97 17.44
CA ASP A 321 2.14 -20.87 18.57
C ASP A 321 1.20 -20.54 19.74
N LEU A 322 1.01 -19.25 20.04
CA LEU A 322 0.07 -18.81 21.08
C LEU A 322 -1.39 -19.13 20.74
N LEU A 323 -1.79 -18.95 19.47
CA LEU A 323 -3.14 -19.22 18.99
C LEU A 323 -3.52 -20.69 19.09
N HIS A 324 -2.56 -21.60 18.86
CA HIS A 324 -2.78 -23.05 18.85
C HIS A 324 -2.30 -23.73 20.14
N ALA A 325 -1.83 -22.99 21.14
CA ALA A 325 -1.22 -23.50 22.37
C ALA A 325 -0.08 -24.50 22.08
N GLU A 326 0.74 -24.19 21.07
CA GLU A 326 1.86 -25.00 20.60
C GLU A 326 3.22 -24.32 20.86
N ARG A 327 4.30 -25.03 20.60
CA ARG A 327 5.68 -24.51 20.56
C ARG A 327 6.40 -24.91 19.27
N ARG A 328 5.64 -24.98 18.18
CA ARG A 328 6.11 -25.50 16.88
C ARG A 328 7.20 -24.64 16.27
N TYR A 329 7.20 -23.36 16.56
CA TYR A 329 8.11 -22.37 16.01
C TYR A 329 8.95 -21.66 17.08
N ALA A 330 9.13 -22.32 18.23
CA ALA A 330 9.87 -21.73 19.35
C ALA A 330 11.33 -21.33 19.00
N ASP A 331 11.88 -21.88 17.91
CA ASP A 331 13.20 -21.53 17.36
C ASP A 331 13.17 -20.30 16.42
N ARG A 332 12.01 -19.76 16.11
CA ARG A 332 11.80 -18.64 15.17
C ARG A 332 11.56 -17.29 15.85
N TYR A 333 11.47 -17.25 17.16
CA TYR A 333 11.30 -16.04 17.95
C TYR A 333 12.08 -16.14 19.27
N THR A 334 12.47 -14.99 19.82
CA THR A 334 13.20 -14.91 21.08
C THR A 334 12.25 -14.69 22.26
N ASP A 335 12.72 -14.95 23.48
CA ASP A 335 11.96 -14.63 24.71
C ASP A 335 11.68 -13.12 24.83
N GLU A 336 12.56 -12.27 24.29
CA GLU A 336 12.37 -10.82 24.24
C GLU A 336 11.19 -10.43 23.34
N VAL A 337 11.14 -10.95 22.09
CA VAL A 337 10.00 -10.75 21.19
C VAL A 337 8.72 -11.25 21.84
N LYS A 338 8.75 -12.41 22.50
CA LYS A 338 7.60 -12.97 23.21
C LYS A 338 7.13 -12.03 24.32
N ALA A 339 8.03 -11.55 25.18
CA ALA A 339 7.66 -10.65 26.28
C ALA A 339 7.03 -9.34 25.77
N LEU A 340 7.61 -8.74 24.71
CA LEU A 340 7.07 -7.53 24.09
C LEU A 340 5.69 -7.77 23.47
N PHE A 341 5.50 -8.89 22.77
CA PHE A 341 4.24 -9.25 22.13
C PHE A 341 3.13 -9.51 23.17
N GLU A 342 3.43 -10.27 24.23
CA GLU A 342 2.50 -10.55 25.32
C GLU A 342 2.14 -9.27 26.08
N ALA A 343 3.11 -8.39 26.37
CA ALA A 343 2.86 -7.09 26.98
C ALA A 343 1.94 -6.22 26.13
N ARG A 344 2.15 -6.19 24.81
CA ARG A 344 1.31 -5.45 23.87
C ARG A 344 -0.11 -6.04 23.81
N MET A 345 -0.24 -7.35 23.72
CA MET A 345 -1.52 -8.05 23.73
C MET A 345 -2.28 -7.84 25.05
N ALA A 346 -1.59 -7.75 26.18
CA ALA A 346 -2.18 -7.52 27.51
C ALA A 346 -2.88 -6.15 27.63
N THR A 347 -2.57 -5.17 26.76
CA THR A 347 -3.29 -3.88 26.71
C THR A 347 -4.72 -4.00 26.15
N LEU A 348 -5.10 -5.17 25.64
CA LEU A 348 -6.44 -5.47 25.15
C LEU A 348 -7.28 -6.07 26.31
N ASP A 349 -8.41 -5.44 26.61
CA ASP A 349 -9.19 -5.66 27.82
C ASP A 349 -9.92 -7.01 27.84
N THR A 350 -10.29 -7.55 26.66
CA THR A 350 -11.14 -8.74 26.58
C THR A 350 -10.41 -9.92 25.91
N PRO A 351 -10.80 -11.17 26.24
CA PRO A 351 -10.29 -12.36 25.54
C PRO A 351 -10.54 -12.35 24.04
N ASP A 352 -11.69 -11.81 23.59
CA ASP A 352 -12.05 -11.73 22.17
C ASP A 352 -11.10 -10.79 21.39
N LEU A 353 -10.77 -9.63 21.97
CA LEU A 353 -9.79 -8.73 21.37
C LEU A 353 -8.40 -9.35 21.29
N ARG A 354 -7.98 -10.10 22.30
CA ARG A 354 -6.70 -10.83 22.29
C ARG A 354 -6.70 -11.94 21.25
N SER A 355 -7.81 -12.66 21.08
CA SER A 355 -7.98 -13.65 20.02
C SER A 355 -7.88 -13.00 18.64
N LEU A 356 -8.55 -11.88 18.39
CA LEU A 356 -8.44 -11.14 17.14
C LEU A 356 -7.00 -10.63 16.87
N PHE A 357 -6.30 -10.22 17.91
CA PHE A 357 -4.89 -9.81 17.81
C PHE A 357 -3.99 -10.98 17.39
N LEU A 358 -4.15 -12.15 18.00
CA LEU A 358 -3.42 -13.36 17.60
C LEU A 358 -3.73 -13.74 16.15
N HIS A 359 -5.01 -13.68 15.73
CA HIS A 359 -5.39 -13.95 14.35
C HIS A 359 -4.79 -12.95 13.35
N LEU A 360 -4.75 -11.65 13.68
CA LEU A 360 -4.16 -10.62 12.83
C LEU A 360 -2.70 -10.94 12.47
N TYR A 361 -1.93 -11.43 13.45
CA TYR A 361 -0.52 -11.77 13.25
C TYR A 361 -0.29 -13.18 12.71
N ALA A 362 -1.11 -14.18 13.08
CA ALA A 362 -0.92 -15.57 12.66
C ALA A 362 -1.39 -15.85 11.22
N ARG A 363 -2.41 -15.15 10.74
CA ARG A 363 -3.06 -15.41 9.44
C ARG A 363 -2.13 -15.31 8.22
N PRO A 364 -1.13 -14.42 8.14
CA PRO A 364 -0.21 -14.44 7.01
C PRO A 364 0.51 -15.78 6.83
N LEU A 365 0.96 -16.41 7.92
CA LEU A 365 1.57 -17.75 7.87
C LEU A 365 0.57 -18.83 7.43
N LEU A 366 -0.64 -18.79 7.99
CA LEU A 366 -1.70 -19.73 7.62
C LEU A 366 -2.09 -19.59 6.14
N ARG A 367 -2.21 -18.36 5.65
CA ARG A 367 -2.51 -18.05 4.25
C ARG A 367 -1.41 -18.52 3.32
N GLN A 368 -0.15 -18.20 3.63
CA GLN A 368 1.02 -18.63 2.86
C GLN A 368 1.03 -20.16 2.72
N ARG A 369 0.84 -20.87 3.80
CA ARG A 369 0.78 -22.35 3.77
C ARG A 369 -0.37 -22.86 2.93
N ALA A 370 -1.57 -22.32 3.09
CA ALA A 370 -2.73 -22.73 2.32
C ALA A 370 -2.52 -22.57 0.81
N LEU A 371 -1.91 -21.46 0.40
CA LEU A 371 -1.66 -21.17 -1.03
C LEU A 371 -0.50 -22.00 -1.62
N LEU A 372 0.54 -22.31 -0.82
CA LEU A 372 1.71 -23.04 -1.32
C LEU A 372 1.60 -24.55 -1.18
N SER A 373 0.72 -25.06 -0.31
CA SER A 373 0.50 -26.52 -0.18
C SER A 373 -0.50 -27.09 -1.20
N SER A 374 -1.24 -26.27 -1.92
CA SER A 374 -2.21 -26.72 -2.93
C SER A 374 -1.59 -27.36 -4.18
N ASP A 375 -0.26 -27.28 -4.37
CA ASP A 375 0.46 -27.87 -5.50
C ASP A 375 1.08 -29.22 -5.21
N ALA A 376 0.90 -29.75 -4.01
CA ALA A 376 1.43 -31.07 -3.62
C ALA A 376 0.40 -32.19 -3.85
N GLN A 377 -0.75 -31.89 -4.44
CA GLN A 377 -1.79 -32.86 -4.85
C GLN A 377 -2.01 -32.79 -6.37
#